data_84522bc59a95ad75120a627beae60ffc
#
_entry.id   84522bc59a95ad75120a627beae60ffc
#
_cell.length_a   1.000
_cell.length_b   1.000
_cell.length_c   1.000
_cell.angle_alpha   90.00
_cell.angle_beta   90.00
_cell.angle_gamma   90.00
#
_symmetry.space_group_name_H-M   'P 1'
#
loop_
_entity.id
_entity.type
_entity.pdbx_description
1 polymer ?
#
loop_
_entity_poly.entity_id
_entity_poly.type
_entity_poly.pdbx_seq_one_letter_code
_entity_poly.pdbx_strand_id
1 'polypeptide(L)'
;MLRHLVPTVTEVTVGGLLGGVLGLLIGVTLGLSGSARRVVSPYLVAAQSTPILALGPVLVLWLGPGLTAKVAVCALITLFPVAISTLVAIRDVDAGTLELMRSLGATRWQSLRFARLPAARSGILAGARVAATLAVVGAIVGEWLGGTAGLGVLLNLARGSLFDTPLLFADLLQIAIVGVSAYGLVLFVERVLSKKIA
;
A
#
# COMPACT_ATOMS: atom_id res chain seq x y z
N MET A 1 0.65 -25.92 6.04
CA MET A 1 1.32 -24.68 5.61
C MET A 1 0.68 -24.03 4.39
N LEU A 2 0.50 -24.68 3.24
CA LEU A 2 -0.16 -24.08 2.05
C LEU A 2 -1.57 -23.53 2.33
N ARG A 3 -2.35 -24.19 3.19
CA ARG A 3 -3.70 -23.74 3.61
C ARG A 3 -3.68 -22.34 4.26
N HIS A 4 -2.57 -21.95 4.90
CA HIS A 4 -2.40 -20.67 5.55
C HIS A 4 -1.70 -19.65 4.64
N LEU A 5 -0.77 -20.10 3.80
CA LEU A 5 -0.04 -19.23 2.88
C LEU A 5 -0.95 -18.58 1.81
N VAL A 6 -1.84 -19.38 1.20
CA VAL A 6 -2.71 -18.90 0.10
C VAL A 6 -3.60 -17.71 0.51
N PRO A 7 -4.35 -17.77 1.64
CA PRO A 7 -5.14 -16.62 2.10
C PRO A 7 -4.28 -15.36 2.29
N THR A 8 -3.16 -15.46 3.00
CA THR A 8 -2.26 -14.32 3.25
C THR A 8 -1.75 -13.70 1.95
N VAL A 9 -1.28 -14.52 1.00
CA VAL A 9 -0.82 -14.02 -0.31
C VAL A 9 -1.95 -13.35 -1.08
N THR A 10 -3.17 -13.87 -1.01
CA THR A 10 -4.35 -13.26 -1.64
C THR A 10 -4.66 -11.90 -1.01
N GLU A 11 -4.66 -11.81 0.32
CA GLU A 11 -4.92 -10.58 1.07
C GLU A 11 -3.84 -9.51 0.78
N VAL A 12 -2.58 -9.90 0.79
CA VAL A 12 -1.44 -9.03 0.44
C VAL A 12 -1.57 -8.50 -0.99
N THR A 13 -1.89 -9.38 -1.93
CA THR A 13 -1.96 -9.01 -3.35
C THR A 13 -3.18 -8.13 -3.62
N VAL A 14 -4.37 -8.58 -3.25
CA VAL A 14 -5.62 -7.84 -3.53
C VAL A 14 -5.69 -6.56 -2.70
N GLY A 15 -5.40 -6.64 -1.40
CA GLY A 15 -5.42 -5.47 -0.51
C GLY A 15 -4.32 -4.46 -0.87
N GLY A 16 -3.10 -4.95 -1.14
CA GLY A 16 -1.98 -4.10 -1.55
C GLY A 16 -2.23 -3.38 -2.88
N LEU A 17 -2.79 -4.08 -3.89
CA LEU A 17 -3.17 -3.47 -5.17
C LEU A 17 -4.30 -2.46 -4.99
N LEU A 18 -5.35 -2.80 -4.25
CA LEU A 18 -6.47 -1.90 -4.00
C LEU A 18 -6.01 -0.62 -3.29
N GLY A 19 -5.27 -0.77 -2.18
CA GLY A 19 -4.73 0.38 -1.45
C GLY A 19 -3.71 1.18 -2.26
N GLY A 20 -2.87 0.50 -3.04
CA GLY A 20 -1.92 1.13 -3.96
C GLY A 20 -2.60 1.99 -5.02
N VAL A 21 -3.63 1.46 -5.69
CA VAL A 21 -4.39 2.20 -6.71
C VAL A 21 -5.14 3.38 -6.09
N LEU A 22 -5.84 3.18 -4.98
CA LEU A 22 -6.55 4.26 -4.29
C LEU A 22 -5.56 5.33 -3.77
N GLY A 23 -4.43 4.91 -3.20
CA GLY A 23 -3.38 5.80 -2.75
C GLY A 23 -2.79 6.63 -3.89
N LEU A 24 -2.52 6.01 -5.05
CA LEU A 24 -2.05 6.70 -6.24
C LEU A 24 -3.06 7.76 -6.71
N LEU A 25 -4.33 7.42 -6.82
CA LEU A 25 -5.39 8.34 -7.25
C LEU A 25 -5.54 9.52 -6.29
N ILE A 26 -5.55 9.26 -4.98
CA ILE A 26 -5.61 10.30 -3.94
C ILE A 26 -4.35 11.17 -4.02
N GLY A 27 -3.17 10.58 -4.08
CA GLY A 27 -1.90 11.30 -4.14
C GLY A 27 -1.79 12.21 -5.36
N VAL A 28 -2.21 11.74 -6.55
CA VAL A 28 -2.25 12.54 -7.77
C VAL A 28 -3.24 13.71 -7.64
N THR A 29 -4.46 13.46 -7.18
CA THR A 29 -5.47 14.51 -7.01
C THR A 29 -5.03 15.59 -6.04
N LEU A 30 -4.45 15.21 -4.91
CA LEU A 30 -3.92 16.16 -3.92
C LEU A 30 -2.65 16.87 -4.41
N GLY A 31 -1.82 16.21 -5.19
CA GLY A 31 -0.62 16.80 -5.81
C GLY A 31 -0.95 17.88 -6.84
N LEU A 32 -2.07 17.72 -7.57
CA LEU A 32 -2.52 18.67 -8.59
C LEU A 32 -3.37 19.83 -8.04
N SER A 33 -4.09 19.62 -6.95
CA SER A 33 -5.05 20.59 -6.40
C SER A 33 -4.60 21.11 -5.02
N GLY A 34 -4.18 22.37 -4.97
CA GLY A 34 -3.83 23.01 -3.71
C GLY A 34 -5.02 23.17 -2.74
N SER A 35 -6.23 23.33 -3.27
CA SER A 35 -7.46 23.42 -2.46
C SER A 35 -7.82 22.06 -1.87
N ALA A 36 -7.85 21.00 -2.70
CA ALA A 36 -8.11 19.64 -2.22
C ALA A 36 -7.09 19.23 -1.14
N ARG A 37 -5.81 19.53 -1.37
CA ARG A 37 -4.76 19.25 -0.40
C ARG A 37 -5.01 19.93 0.94
N ARG A 38 -5.28 21.24 0.96
CA ARG A 38 -5.53 22.00 2.21
C ARG A 38 -6.66 21.39 3.04
N VAL A 39 -7.70 20.90 2.37
CA VAL A 39 -8.85 20.27 3.03
C VAL A 39 -8.56 18.85 3.46
N VAL A 40 -7.97 18.02 2.58
CA VAL A 40 -7.88 16.56 2.79
C VAL A 40 -6.63 16.15 3.58
N SER A 41 -5.49 16.89 3.46
CA SER A 41 -4.25 16.48 4.15
C SER A 41 -4.38 16.34 5.67
N PRO A 42 -5.09 17.21 6.42
CA PRO A 42 -5.28 17.02 7.85
C PRO A 42 -6.01 15.70 8.19
N TYR A 43 -7.00 15.33 7.38
CA TYR A 43 -7.74 14.07 7.57
C TYR A 43 -6.88 12.85 7.25
N LEU A 44 -6.01 12.92 6.22
CA LEU A 44 -5.06 11.85 5.94
C LEU A 44 -4.08 11.62 7.09
N VAL A 45 -3.57 12.71 7.67
CA VAL A 45 -2.67 12.63 8.84
C VAL A 45 -3.40 12.05 10.04
N ALA A 46 -4.61 12.53 10.34
CA ALA A 46 -5.43 12.04 11.44
C ALA A 46 -5.76 10.55 11.26
N ALA A 47 -6.15 10.13 10.05
CA ALA A 47 -6.46 8.74 9.74
C ALA A 47 -5.22 7.83 9.88
N GLN A 48 -4.05 8.28 9.44
CA GLN A 48 -2.79 7.55 9.59
C GLN A 48 -2.34 7.42 11.05
N SER A 49 -2.69 8.40 11.89
CA SER A 49 -2.40 8.40 13.34
C SER A 49 -3.33 7.48 14.12
N THR A 50 -4.44 7.04 13.52
CA THR A 50 -5.38 6.14 14.18
C THR A 50 -4.82 4.71 14.16
N PRO A 51 -4.74 4.03 15.32
CA PRO A 51 -4.24 2.65 15.37
C PRO A 51 -5.13 1.72 14.54
N ILE A 52 -4.58 1.15 13.48
CA ILE A 52 -5.33 0.26 12.58
C ILE A 52 -5.93 -0.95 13.32
N LEU A 53 -5.25 -1.42 14.37
CA LEU A 53 -5.76 -2.49 15.25
C LEU A 53 -7.07 -2.11 15.93
N ALA A 54 -7.29 -0.81 16.20
CA ALA A 54 -8.54 -0.34 16.79
C ALA A 54 -9.67 -0.23 15.75
N LEU A 55 -9.33 0.04 14.49
CA LEU A 55 -10.29 0.09 13.38
C LEU A 55 -10.70 -1.31 12.88
N GLY A 56 -9.86 -2.30 13.07
CA GLY A 56 -10.09 -3.65 12.56
C GLY A 56 -11.41 -4.27 13.02
N PRO A 57 -11.77 -4.28 14.32
CA PRO A 57 -13.06 -4.79 14.77
C PRO A 57 -14.25 -4.07 14.15
N VAL A 58 -14.15 -2.77 13.88
CA VAL A 58 -15.20 -1.98 13.20
C VAL A 58 -15.35 -2.44 11.76
N LEU A 59 -14.25 -2.69 11.06
CA LEU A 59 -14.28 -3.21 9.69
C LEU A 59 -14.89 -4.61 9.63
N VAL A 60 -14.55 -5.47 10.59
CA VAL A 60 -15.16 -6.81 10.70
C VAL A 60 -16.65 -6.72 10.99
N LEU A 61 -17.08 -5.78 11.83
CA LEU A 61 -18.50 -5.55 12.14
C LEU A 61 -19.29 -5.11 10.88
N TRP A 62 -18.71 -4.24 10.05
CA TRP A 62 -19.38 -3.70 8.85
C TRP A 62 -19.32 -4.63 7.65
N LEU A 63 -18.18 -5.29 7.45
CA LEU A 63 -17.89 -6.10 6.25
C LEU A 63 -18.05 -7.60 6.48
N GLY A 64 -18.30 -8.01 7.73
CA GLY A 64 -18.30 -9.40 8.14
C GLY A 64 -16.90 -9.99 8.39
N PRO A 65 -16.82 -11.11 9.14
CA PRO A 65 -15.57 -11.81 9.44
C PRO A 65 -15.12 -12.64 8.23
N GLY A 66 -14.57 -12.01 7.19
CA GLY A 66 -14.19 -12.69 5.95
C GLY A 66 -13.04 -12.00 5.22
N LEU A 67 -12.80 -12.46 3.99
CA LEU A 67 -11.76 -11.93 3.12
C LEU A 67 -11.90 -10.42 2.90
N THR A 68 -13.13 -9.92 2.79
CA THR A 68 -13.42 -8.50 2.52
C THR A 68 -12.87 -7.58 3.60
N ALA A 69 -13.11 -7.91 4.89
CA ALA A 69 -12.58 -7.12 6.00
C ALA A 69 -11.04 -7.13 6.03
N LYS A 70 -10.42 -8.28 5.80
CA LYS A 70 -8.98 -8.43 5.78
C LYS A 70 -8.32 -7.66 4.62
N VAL A 71 -8.91 -7.75 3.42
CA VAL A 71 -8.50 -6.97 2.25
C VAL A 71 -8.64 -5.46 2.52
N ALA A 72 -9.72 -5.04 3.20
CA ALA A 72 -9.93 -3.64 3.57
C ALA A 72 -8.86 -3.13 4.56
N VAL A 73 -8.51 -3.93 5.59
CA VAL A 73 -7.40 -3.61 6.51
C VAL A 73 -6.08 -3.46 5.77
N CYS A 74 -5.75 -4.42 4.91
CA CYS A 74 -4.55 -4.39 4.10
C CYS A 74 -4.53 -3.17 3.16
N ALA A 75 -5.64 -2.89 2.49
CA ALA A 75 -5.78 -1.74 1.60
C ALA A 75 -5.62 -0.40 2.33
N LEU A 76 -6.19 -0.25 3.51
CA LEU A 76 -6.02 0.96 4.32
C LEU A 76 -4.56 1.21 4.70
N ILE A 77 -3.85 0.18 5.16
CA ILE A 77 -2.44 0.30 5.55
C ILE A 77 -1.56 0.70 4.36
N THR A 78 -1.83 0.15 3.18
CA THR A 78 -1.03 0.39 1.97
C THR A 78 -1.38 1.69 1.26
N LEU A 79 -2.59 2.20 1.43
CA LEU A 79 -3.06 3.43 0.81
C LEU A 79 -2.22 4.64 1.21
N PHE A 80 -1.93 4.81 2.52
CA PHE A 80 -1.28 6.02 3.02
C PHE A 80 0.13 6.23 2.48
N PRO A 81 1.06 5.26 2.54
CA PRO A 81 2.41 5.47 2.02
C PRO A 81 2.41 5.78 0.53
N VAL A 82 1.55 5.14 -0.26
CA VAL A 82 1.43 5.44 -1.69
C VAL A 82 0.86 6.83 -1.93
N ALA A 83 -0.20 7.22 -1.20
CA ALA A 83 -0.83 8.53 -1.34
C ALA A 83 0.14 9.68 -1.00
N ILE A 84 0.85 9.56 0.12
CA ILE A 84 1.79 10.59 0.58
C ILE A 84 2.99 10.69 -0.36
N SER A 85 3.61 9.57 -0.71
CA SER A 85 4.76 9.56 -1.63
C SER A 85 4.39 10.10 -3.01
N THR A 86 3.20 9.75 -3.51
CA THR A 86 2.69 10.27 -4.79
C THR A 86 2.42 11.78 -4.70
N LEU A 87 1.77 12.24 -3.64
CA LEU A 87 1.51 13.66 -3.39
C LEU A 87 2.80 14.47 -3.41
N VAL A 88 3.82 14.03 -2.68
CA VAL A 88 5.12 14.70 -2.59
C VAL A 88 5.79 14.69 -3.96
N ALA A 89 5.90 13.54 -4.61
CA ALA A 89 6.58 13.40 -5.88
C ALA A 89 5.94 14.22 -7.02
N ILE A 90 4.62 14.34 -7.07
CA ILE A 90 3.90 15.18 -8.06
C ILE A 90 4.16 16.67 -7.81
N ARG A 91 4.46 17.08 -6.59
CA ARG A 91 4.72 18.48 -6.24
C ARG A 91 6.17 18.89 -6.43
N ASP A 92 7.09 17.97 -6.23
CA ASP A 92 8.54 18.24 -6.28
C ASP A 92 9.06 18.31 -7.72
N VAL A 93 8.18 18.28 -8.72
CA VAL A 93 8.54 18.47 -10.13
C VAL A 93 9.06 19.89 -10.33
N ASP A 94 10.20 20.00 -11.02
CA ASP A 94 10.90 21.24 -11.30
C ASP A 94 9.99 22.35 -11.85
N ALA A 95 10.09 23.54 -11.26
CA ALA A 95 9.27 24.68 -11.62
C ALA A 95 9.50 25.13 -13.05
N GLY A 96 10.76 25.10 -13.55
CA GLY A 96 11.12 25.46 -14.92
C GLY A 96 10.45 24.54 -15.95
N THR A 97 10.42 23.24 -15.67
CA THR A 97 9.68 22.28 -16.50
C THR A 97 8.19 22.62 -16.57
N LEU A 98 7.59 23.01 -15.45
CA LEU A 98 6.16 23.37 -15.42
C LEU A 98 5.88 24.71 -16.09
N GLU A 99 6.79 25.66 -16.02
CA GLU A 99 6.70 26.94 -16.75
C GLU A 99 6.82 26.73 -18.25
N LEU A 100 7.76 25.88 -18.70
CA LEU A 100 7.88 25.49 -20.10
C LEU A 100 6.58 24.88 -20.63
N MET A 101 5.98 23.95 -19.88
CA MET A 101 4.69 23.36 -20.26
C MET A 101 3.58 24.42 -20.39
N ARG A 102 3.57 25.43 -19.52
CA ARG A 102 2.61 26.55 -19.58
C ARG A 102 2.85 27.43 -20.81
N SER A 103 4.11 27.78 -21.11
CA SER A 103 4.48 28.60 -22.29
C SER A 103 4.11 27.93 -23.60
N LEU A 104 4.14 26.58 -23.63
CA LEU A 104 3.69 25.78 -24.77
C LEU A 104 2.17 25.60 -24.82
N GLY A 105 1.40 26.23 -23.93
CA GLY A 105 -0.07 26.14 -23.91
C GLY A 105 -0.59 24.77 -23.45
N ALA A 106 0.23 23.96 -22.76
CA ALA A 106 -0.15 22.62 -22.34
C ALA A 106 -1.31 22.65 -21.33
N THR A 107 -2.30 21.81 -21.56
CA THR A 107 -3.41 21.59 -20.62
C THR A 107 -2.92 20.93 -19.32
N ARG A 108 -3.74 21.01 -18.26
CA ARG A 108 -3.42 20.33 -16.98
C ARG A 108 -3.19 18.82 -17.16
N TRP A 109 -3.94 18.17 -18.04
CA TRP A 109 -3.79 16.76 -18.35
C TRP A 109 -2.47 16.45 -19.10
N GLN A 110 -2.11 17.29 -20.06
CA GLN A 110 -0.84 17.19 -20.77
C GLN A 110 0.34 17.41 -19.83
N SER A 111 0.28 18.42 -18.96
CA SER A 111 1.29 18.66 -17.93
C SER A 111 1.42 17.48 -16.96
N LEU A 112 0.29 16.87 -16.56
CA LEU A 112 0.32 15.68 -15.71
C LEU A 112 0.99 14.50 -16.44
N ARG A 113 0.52 14.19 -17.66
CA ARG A 113 0.96 13.00 -18.39
C ARG A 113 2.41 13.07 -18.88
N PHE A 114 2.84 14.23 -19.37
CA PHE A 114 4.13 14.38 -20.05
C PHE A 114 5.23 14.98 -19.17
N ALA A 115 4.90 15.68 -18.09
CA ALA A 115 5.89 16.27 -17.20
C ALA A 115 5.82 15.64 -15.79
N ARG A 116 4.67 15.73 -15.10
CA ARG A 116 4.59 15.38 -13.67
C ARG A 116 4.68 13.88 -13.40
N LEU A 117 3.94 13.03 -14.09
CA LEU A 117 3.97 11.59 -13.86
C LEU A 117 5.33 10.97 -14.19
N PRO A 118 5.99 11.30 -15.33
CA PRO A 118 7.33 10.82 -15.59
C PRO A 118 8.36 11.25 -14.53
N ALA A 119 8.35 12.52 -14.14
CA ALA A 119 9.26 13.04 -13.12
C ALA A 119 8.97 12.46 -11.71
N ALA A 120 7.70 12.28 -11.35
CA ALA A 120 7.28 11.74 -10.05
C ALA A 120 7.45 10.22 -9.92
N ARG A 121 7.80 9.51 -10.98
CA ARG A 121 7.81 8.05 -11.04
C ARG A 121 8.64 7.41 -9.93
N SER A 122 9.86 7.90 -9.69
CA SER A 122 10.76 7.35 -8.66
C SER A 122 10.14 7.46 -7.26
N GLY A 123 9.51 8.59 -6.94
CA GLY A 123 8.84 8.80 -5.67
C GLY A 123 7.57 7.94 -5.51
N ILE A 124 6.78 7.77 -6.58
CA ILE A 124 5.62 6.88 -6.59
C ILE A 124 6.04 5.44 -6.32
N LEU A 125 7.09 4.97 -7.00
CA LEU A 125 7.61 3.62 -6.81
C LEU A 125 8.26 3.43 -5.43
N ALA A 126 8.88 4.47 -4.87
CA ALA A 126 9.36 4.44 -3.49
C ALA A 126 8.21 4.21 -2.51
N GLY A 127 7.08 4.91 -2.67
CA GLY A 127 5.88 4.67 -1.89
C GLY A 127 5.31 3.25 -2.07
N ALA A 128 5.30 2.74 -3.30
CA ALA A 128 4.85 1.38 -3.60
C ALA A 128 5.73 0.31 -2.93
N ARG A 129 7.05 0.52 -2.83
CA ARG A 129 7.97 -0.38 -2.11
C ARG A 129 7.64 -0.45 -0.61
N VAL A 130 7.40 0.70 0.02
CA VAL A 130 6.97 0.76 1.42
C VAL A 130 5.62 0.08 1.59
N ALA A 131 4.66 0.33 0.70
CA ALA A 131 3.34 -0.29 0.73
C ALA A 131 3.41 -1.82 0.58
N ALA A 132 4.31 -2.34 -0.25
CA ALA A 132 4.47 -3.79 -0.45
C ALA A 132 4.87 -4.52 0.84
N THR A 133 5.78 -3.94 1.63
CA THR A 133 6.15 -4.51 2.94
C THR A 133 5.02 -4.36 3.96
N LEU A 134 4.34 -3.22 3.97
CA LEU A 134 3.22 -2.97 4.88
C LEU A 134 1.97 -3.77 4.52
N ALA A 135 1.81 -4.22 3.27
CA ALA A 135 0.72 -5.11 2.87
C ALA A 135 0.73 -6.44 3.66
N VAL A 136 1.93 -6.98 3.91
CA VAL A 136 2.07 -8.20 4.71
C VAL A 136 1.65 -7.95 6.16
N VAL A 137 2.06 -6.82 6.74
CA VAL A 137 1.63 -6.42 8.08
C VAL A 137 0.10 -6.28 8.12
N GLY A 138 -0.48 -5.66 7.09
CA GLY A 138 -1.92 -5.49 6.97
C GLY A 138 -2.68 -6.82 6.89
N ALA A 139 -2.18 -7.78 6.14
CA ALA A 139 -2.76 -9.12 6.05
C ALA A 139 -2.71 -9.83 7.41
N ILE A 140 -1.55 -9.86 8.08
CA ILE A 140 -1.40 -10.48 9.40
C ILE A 140 -2.35 -9.85 10.43
N VAL A 141 -2.44 -8.52 10.46
CA VAL A 141 -3.37 -7.80 11.35
C VAL A 141 -4.83 -8.16 11.02
N GLY A 142 -5.20 -8.18 9.73
CA GLY A 142 -6.53 -8.56 9.28
C GLY A 142 -6.91 -10.01 9.69
N GLU A 143 -5.95 -10.93 9.59
CA GLU A 143 -6.12 -12.32 9.99
C GLU A 143 -6.32 -12.49 11.51
N TRP A 144 -5.65 -11.66 12.33
CA TRP A 144 -5.85 -11.67 13.78
C TRP A 144 -7.27 -11.23 14.21
N LEU A 145 -7.92 -10.41 13.39
CA LEU A 145 -9.22 -9.82 13.74
C LEU A 145 -10.42 -10.71 13.40
N GLY A 146 -10.24 -11.76 12.62
CA GLY A 146 -11.38 -12.62 12.26
C GLY A 146 -11.03 -13.72 11.26
N GLY A 147 -9.78 -14.14 11.20
CA GLY A 147 -9.33 -15.20 10.31
C GLY A 147 -9.56 -16.61 10.87
N THR A 148 -9.98 -17.53 10.01
CA THR A 148 -9.95 -18.99 10.26
C THR A 148 -8.74 -19.66 9.57
N ALA A 149 -8.07 -18.94 8.68
CA ALA A 149 -6.87 -19.38 7.96
C ALA A 149 -6.02 -18.16 7.59
N GLY A 150 -4.72 -18.36 7.48
CA GLY A 150 -3.71 -17.34 7.19
C GLY A 150 -2.47 -17.54 8.05
N LEU A 151 -1.34 -16.94 7.65
CA LEU A 151 -0.08 -17.03 8.40
C LEU A 151 -0.19 -16.33 9.76
N GLY A 152 -0.92 -15.19 9.86
CA GLY A 152 -1.19 -14.54 11.13
C GLY A 152 -2.03 -15.38 12.09
N VAL A 153 -2.98 -16.16 11.55
CA VAL A 153 -3.75 -17.14 12.36
C VAL A 153 -2.83 -18.25 12.84
N LEU A 154 -1.96 -18.79 11.96
CA LEU A 154 -1.00 -19.83 12.32
C LEU A 154 0.00 -19.32 13.37
N LEU A 155 0.46 -18.08 13.24
CA LEU A 155 1.31 -17.42 14.22
C LEU A 155 0.67 -17.37 15.61
N ASN A 156 -0.61 -16.98 15.69
CA ASN A 156 -1.37 -16.96 16.96
C ASN A 156 -1.54 -18.36 17.55
N LEU A 157 -1.82 -19.36 16.73
CA LEU A 157 -1.95 -20.76 17.16
C LEU A 157 -0.62 -21.29 17.70
N ALA A 158 0.48 -21.08 16.97
CA ALA A 158 1.82 -21.53 17.36
C ALA A 158 2.26 -20.89 18.68
N ARG A 159 2.00 -19.60 18.87
CA ARG A 159 2.38 -18.84 20.08
C ARG A 159 1.47 -19.15 21.27
N GLY A 160 0.17 -19.31 21.04
CA GLY A 160 -0.86 -19.42 22.08
C GLY A 160 -1.21 -20.85 22.43
N SER A 161 -2.05 -21.51 21.60
CA SER A 161 -2.64 -22.81 21.96
C SER A 161 -1.70 -23.98 21.84
N LEU A 162 -0.76 -23.94 20.88
CA LEU A 162 0.13 -25.08 20.64
C LEU A 162 1.44 -25.00 21.41
N PHE A 163 1.89 -23.79 21.79
CA PHE A 163 3.21 -23.53 22.37
C PHE A 163 4.33 -24.19 21.56
N ASP A 164 4.18 -24.20 20.21
CA ASP A 164 5.09 -24.86 19.27
C ASP A 164 6.11 -23.84 18.73
N THR A 165 7.23 -23.73 19.42
CA THR A 165 8.32 -22.82 19.04
C THR A 165 8.88 -23.10 17.64
N PRO A 166 9.17 -24.35 17.24
CA PRO A 166 9.56 -24.66 15.87
C PRO A 166 8.58 -24.17 14.81
N LEU A 167 7.28 -24.39 15.01
CA LEU A 167 6.23 -23.93 14.10
C LEU A 167 6.19 -22.40 14.03
N LEU A 168 6.36 -21.71 15.17
CA LEU A 168 6.42 -20.25 15.24
C LEU A 168 7.54 -19.70 14.35
N PHE A 169 8.76 -20.23 14.46
CA PHE A 169 9.89 -19.78 13.65
C PHE A 169 9.72 -20.12 12.16
N ALA A 170 9.16 -21.28 11.85
CA ALA A 170 8.87 -21.69 10.47
C ALA A 170 7.83 -20.74 9.83
N ASP A 171 6.81 -20.31 10.58
CA ASP A 171 5.79 -19.38 10.11
C ASP A 171 6.35 -17.96 9.93
N LEU A 172 7.16 -17.48 10.89
CA LEU A 172 7.86 -16.19 10.74
C LEU A 172 8.75 -16.15 9.49
N LEU A 173 9.45 -17.26 9.19
CA LEU A 173 10.24 -17.35 7.97
C LEU A 173 9.36 -17.27 6.71
N GLN A 174 8.18 -17.91 6.70
CA GLN A 174 7.25 -17.81 5.58
C GLN A 174 6.72 -16.37 5.41
N ILE A 175 6.36 -15.71 6.50
CA ILE A 175 5.94 -14.30 6.47
C ILE A 175 7.06 -13.42 5.88
N ALA A 176 8.30 -13.63 6.30
CA ALA A 176 9.45 -12.91 5.76
C ALA A 176 9.64 -13.15 4.25
N ILE A 177 9.49 -14.40 3.79
CA ILE A 177 9.58 -14.75 2.36
C ILE A 177 8.47 -14.03 1.57
N VAL A 178 7.25 -14.01 2.06
CA VAL A 178 6.13 -13.28 1.42
C VAL A 178 6.46 -11.79 1.32
N GLY A 179 6.98 -11.19 2.40
CA GLY A 179 7.37 -9.77 2.42
C GLY A 179 8.48 -9.44 1.43
N VAL A 180 9.55 -10.23 1.42
CA VAL A 180 10.68 -10.07 0.48
C VAL A 180 10.20 -10.26 -0.97
N SER A 181 9.32 -11.23 -1.21
CA SER A 181 8.77 -11.50 -2.55
C SER A 181 7.88 -10.34 -3.03
N ALA A 182 7.02 -9.79 -2.17
CA ALA A 182 6.18 -8.63 -2.48
C ALA A 182 7.04 -7.39 -2.81
N TYR A 183 8.05 -7.10 -1.99
CA TYR A 183 9.00 -6.02 -2.24
C TYR A 183 9.79 -6.24 -3.54
N GLY A 184 10.29 -7.45 -3.76
CA GLY A 184 11.04 -7.84 -4.96
C GLY A 184 10.22 -7.70 -6.24
N LEU A 185 8.91 -8.00 -6.18
CA LEU A 185 7.99 -7.79 -7.30
C LEU A 185 7.90 -6.32 -7.69
N VAL A 186 7.78 -5.42 -6.73
CA VAL A 186 7.75 -3.97 -6.99
C VAL A 186 9.06 -3.50 -7.60
N LEU A 187 10.21 -3.97 -7.10
CA LEU A 187 11.52 -3.68 -7.69
C LEU A 187 11.65 -4.19 -9.12
N PHE A 188 11.12 -5.37 -9.40
CA PHE A 188 11.11 -5.93 -10.75
C PHE A 188 10.29 -5.05 -11.70
N VAL A 189 9.08 -4.68 -11.30
CA VAL A 189 8.21 -3.76 -12.06
C VAL A 189 8.93 -2.42 -12.31
N GLU A 190 9.60 -1.88 -11.30
CA GLU A 190 10.39 -0.65 -11.42
C GLU A 190 11.48 -0.77 -12.49
N ARG A 191 12.26 -1.86 -12.47
CA ARG A 191 13.32 -2.10 -13.46
C ARG A 191 12.78 -2.23 -14.89
N VAL A 192 11.66 -2.95 -15.05
CA VAL A 192 11.02 -3.12 -16.37
C VAL A 192 10.52 -1.78 -16.91
N LEU A 193 9.89 -0.99 -16.06
CA LEU A 193 9.40 0.33 -16.42
C LEU A 193 10.54 1.31 -16.71
N SER A 194 11.70 1.23 -16.04
CA SER A 194 12.87 2.09 -16.26
C SER A 194 13.53 1.83 -17.61
N LYS A 195 13.61 0.58 -18.04
CA LYS A 195 14.22 0.21 -19.33
C LYS A 195 13.43 0.67 -20.57
N LYS A 196 12.13 0.96 -20.43
CA LYS A 196 11.30 1.39 -21.58
C LYS A 196 11.38 2.88 -21.91
N ILE A 197 12.11 3.67 -21.12
CA ILE A 197 12.13 5.14 -21.24
C ILE A 197 13.58 5.66 -21.42
N ALA A 198 14.56 4.79 -21.28
CA ALA A 198 15.95 5.05 -21.71
C ALA A 198 16.12 4.63 -23.18
#